data_998f7ce510ad8a2dbcd48e2483b5fd7b
#
_entry.id   998f7ce510ad8a2dbcd48e2483b5fd7b
#
_cell.length_a   1.000
_cell.length_b   1.000
_cell.length_c   1.000
_cell.angle_alpha   90.00
_cell.angle_beta   90.00
_cell.angle_gamma   90.00
#
_symmetry.space_group_name_H-M   'P 1'
#
loop_
_entity.id
_entity.type
_entity.pdbx_description
1 polymer ?
#
loop_
_entity_poly.entity_id
_entity_poly.type
_entity_poly.pdbx_seq_one_letter_code
_entity_poly.pdbx_strand_id
1 'polypeptide(L)'
;MKQLSIVLTVTGDGTYLYEAAEAALAAASALRVETELIVALHTGREKAMRKQLRHLPCRLCASDTASSAALCNAGERAAKGQYLLFLEEGVILTEEGLRKMLDTLLLNDEIAAVGPFCNRTNFAWQYINAEAMEEQGEHPADWVRTTLTGATESLFLEGFALLVRRSAFQAVQGFDEAFTVGGADLDLSFRLKYEGFHLLRTPVYLAHRAANSCELYDMVRTEARPLLMERWGIDIGLPETILQETLGRIVWTHNLPLIRATARTALCKAPLVSIMIPTYNRPSYFRETLESALSQTYPNVEVIVCDNSTDDRTEELMQAYWADVRVRYVRNREAKTKEENFMPFEHLAQGEYLQWCMDDDILLPDKITLMVDAFLSEPTATLVTSVRGVIDGEGRYLGQWQAPPIYGRSGCFAGAVVGHSTLRNMANFLGEPSAVLFRRRDLVHHYWRAQTRGYLTISDCVMWLELLEKGDAVIFARPLSLYRRHEGQEGVRADTLVLSRIEWRRLIEEYWRRRVFLTEETDYRTVMDLLLGSDREMIEPLLAQVSPELRRTYETSTSLLHIVLMNRVEGCASIRLDAPLKLLVERGLISLSGCTQEGGDPQIALSDVMDQHDSI
;
A
#
# COMPACT_ATOMS: atom_id res chain seq x y z
N MET A 1 -28.54 11.14 -39.87
CA MET A 1 -27.88 9.88 -39.51
C MET A 1 -27.32 10.10 -38.10
N LYS A 2 -27.51 9.17 -37.15
CA LYS A 2 -26.99 9.34 -35.78
C LYS A 2 -25.48 9.48 -35.84
N GLN A 3 -24.93 10.53 -35.22
CA GLN A 3 -23.49 10.74 -35.16
C GLN A 3 -22.85 9.96 -34.01
N LEU A 4 -23.53 9.90 -32.85
CA LEU A 4 -23.03 9.28 -31.62
C LEU A 4 -24.00 8.20 -31.10
N SER A 5 -23.49 7.03 -30.77
CA SER A 5 -24.19 6.05 -29.97
C SER A 5 -23.51 5.97 -28.60
N ILE A 6 -24.24 6.29 -27.53
CA ILE A 6 -23.78 6.09 -26.17
C ILE A 6 -24.23 4.70 -25.73
N VAL A 7 -23.29 3.85 -25.37
CA VAL A 7 -23.51 2.49 -24.88
C VAL A 7 -23.21 2.50 -23.38
N LEU A 8 -24.25 2.50 -22.56
CA LEU A 8 -24.15 2.44 -21.11
C LEU A 8 -24.24 0.99 -20.64
N THR A 9 -23.17 0.48 -20.03
CA THR A 9 -23.08 -0.91 -19.56
C THR A 9 -23.50 -1.03 -18.11
N VAL A 10 -24.29 -2.08 -17.80
CA VAL A 10 -24.80 -2.37 -16.45
C VAL A 10 -24.18 -3.67 -15.96
N THR A 11 -23.00 -3.57 -15.36
CA THR A 11 -22.27 -4.70 -14.74
C THR A 11 -22.65 -4.90 -13.29
N GLY A 12 -22.96 -3.82 -12.54
CA GLY A 12 -23.38 -3.80 -11.15
C GLY A 12 -24.88 -4.02 -10.94
N ASP A 13 -25.42 -3.49 -9.88
CA ASP A 13 -26.84 -3.61 -9.50
C ASP A 13 -27.78 -2.60 -10.20
N GLY A 14 -27.23 -1.61 -10.87
CA GLY A 14 -27.95 -0.54 -11.54
C GLY A 14 -28.30 0.65 -10.64
N THR A 15 -27.67 0.76 -9.48
CA THR A 15 -27.94 1.84 -8.52
C THR A 15 -27.78 3.23 -9.15
N TYR A 16 -26.73 3.44 -9.93
CA TYR A 16 -26.41 4.73 -10.54
C TYR A 16 -26.89 4.87 -11.99
N LEU A 17 -27.54 3.85 -12.54
CA LEU A 17 -27.92 3.77 -13.93
C LEU A 17 -28.79 4.96 -14.42
N TYR A 18 -29.78 5.37 -13.61
CA TYR A 18 -30.66 6.48 -14.00
C TYR A 18 -29.89 7.79 -14.10
N GLU A 19 -29.08 8.11 -13.08
CA GLU A 19 -28.27 9.34 -13.04
C GLU A 19 -27.28 9.39 -14.21
N ALA A 20 -26.59 8.30 -14.48
CA ALA A 20 -25.64 8.20 -15.60
C ALA A 20 -26.33 8.36 -16.97
N ALA A 21 -27.50 7.72 -17.15
CA ALA A 21 -28.28 7.82 -18.38
C ALA A 21 -28.84 9.23 -18.62
N GLU A 22 -29.37 9.87 -17.57
CA GLU A 22 -29.87 11.24 -17.61
C GLU A 22 -28.75 12.23 -17.93
N ALA A 23 -27.59 12.13 -17.25
CA ALA A 23 -26.42 12.97 -17.49
C ALA A 23 -25.90 12.83 -18.93
N ALA A 24 -25.84 11.60 -19.45
CA ALA A 24 -25.39 11.34 -20.81
C ALA A 24 -26.31 11.96 -21.86
N LEU A 25 -27.63 11.86 -21.68
CA LEU A 25 -28.64 12.48 -22.57
C LEU A 25 -28.58 14.02 -22.46
N ALA A 26 -28.44 14.57 -21.27
CA ALA A 26 -28.33 16.01 -21.05
C ALA A 26 -27.07 16.59 -21.74
N ALA A 27 -25.90 15.95 -21.57
CA ALA A 27 -24.67 16.36 -22.20
C ALA A 27 -24.77 16.35 -23.75
N ALA A 28 -25.34 15.27 -24.31
CA ALA A 28 -25.55 15.17 -25.76
C ALA A 28 -26.55 16.21 -26.31
N SER A 29 -27.61 16.47 -25.55
CA SER A 29 -28.64 17.48 -25.91
C SER A 29 -28.04 18.89 -25.90
N ALA A 30 -27.27 19.24 -24.90
CA ALA A 30 -26.61 20.55 -24.80
C ALA A 30 -25.69 20.84 -26.00
N LEU A 31 -24.97 19.82 -26.48
CA LEU A 31 -24.10 19.91 -27.65
C LEU A 31 -24.83 19.78 -29.00
N ARG A 32 -26.14 19.53 -28.99
CA ARG A 32 -26.96 19.30 -30.20
C ARG A 32 -26.44 18.19 -31.11
N VAL A 33 -25.76 17.18 -30.52
CA VAL A 33 -25.28 16.01 -31.26
C VAL A 33 -26.41 15.02 -31.45
N GLU A 34 -26.65 14.59 -32.71
CA GLU A 34 -27.62 13.51 -32.96
C GLU A 34 -27.20 12.21 -32.30
N THR A 35 -27.81 11.90 -31.16
CA THR A 35 -27.39 10.81 -30.27
C THR A 35 -28.49 9.78 -30.10
N GLU A 36 -28.12 8.53 -29.87
CA GLU A 36 -28.96 7.49 -29.30
C GLU A 36 -28.31 6.95 -28.03
N LEU A 37 -29.12 6.62 -27.02
CA LEU A 37 -28.68 5.94 -25.81
C LEU A 37 -29.08 4.47 -25.86
N ILE A 38 -28.14 3.59 -25.71
CA ILE A 38 -28.29 2.14 -25.65
C ILE A 38 -27.82 1.68 -24.27
N VAL A 39 -28.68 0.98 -23.54
CA VAL A 39 -28.32 0.39 -22.25
C VAL A 39 -28.12 -1.11 -22.44
N ALA A 40 -26.88 -1.54 -22.26
CA ALA A 40 -26.47 -2.94 -22.41
C ALA A 40 -26.45 -3.62 -21.02
N LEU A 41 -27.12 -4.76 -20.90
CA LEU A 41 -27.33 -5.45 -19.63
C LEU A 41 -27.40 -6.97 -19.82
N HIS A 42 -27.19 -7.71 -18.73
CA HIS A 42 -27.34 -9.17 -18.74
C HIS A 42 -28.81 -9.58 -18.90
N THR A 43 -29.03 -10.64 -19.67
CA THR A 43 -30.37 -11.25 -19.92
C THR A 43 -31.10 -11.50 -18.60
N GLY A 44 -32.39 -11.17 -18.58
CA GLY A 44 -33.26 -11.31 -17.40
C GLY A 44 -33.37 -10.05 -16.53
N ARG A 45 -32.56 -9.02 -16.73
CA ARG A 45 -32.61 -7.75 -15.99
C ARG A 45 -33.49 -6.68 -16.67
N GLU A 46 -33.92 -6.91 -17.91
CA GLU A 46 -34.59 -5.92 -18.77
C GLU A 46 -35.85 -5.32 -18.12
N LYS A 47 -36.65 -6.16 -17.46
CA LYS A 47 -37.91 -5.71 -16.84
C LYS A 47 -37.68 -4.69 -15.71
N ALA A 48 -36.66 -4.94 -14.88
CA ALA A 48 -36.28 -4.05 -13.78
C ALA A 48 -35.73 -2.72 -14.32
N MET A 49 -34.82 -2.78 -15.28
CA MET A 49 -34.18 -1.61 -15.89
C MET A 49 -35.17 -0.77 -16.70
N ARG A 50 -36.13 -1.39 -17.44
CA ARG A 50 -37.22 -0.66 -18.12
C ARG A 50 -38.09 0.15 -17.14
N LYS A 51 -38.32 -0.38 -15.95
CA LYS A 51 -39.09 0.36 -14.93
C LYS A 51 -38.31 1.57 -14.43
N GLN A 52 -36.99 1.42 -14.23
CA GLN A 52 -36.11 2.48 -13.76
C GLN A 52 -35.96 3.59 -14.82
N LEU A 53 -35.78 3.23 -16.08
CA LEU A 53 -35.49 4.14 -17.20
C LEU A 53 -36.73 4.60 -17.98
N ARG A 54 -37.94 4.33 -17.49
CA ARG A 54 -39.20 4.53 -18.22
C ARG A 54 -39.42 5.94 -18.79
N HIS A 55 -38.76 6.95 -18.23
CA HIS A 55 -38.89 8.35 -18.63
C HIS A 55 -37.77 8.84 -19.54
N LEU A 56 -36.76 7.98 -19.81
CA LEU A 56 -35.61 8.32 -20.63
C LEU A 56 -35.71 7.69 -22.02
N PRO A 57 -35.39 8.42 -23.10
CA PRO A 57 -35.38 7.90 -24.46
C PRO A 57 -34.15 7.00 -24.68
N CYS A 58 -34.23 5.75 -24.24
CA CYS A 58 -33.16 4.78 -24.40
C CYS A 58 -33.68 3.45 -24.97
N ARG A 59 -32.76 2.69 -25.56
CA ARG A 59 -33.01 1.34 -26.04
C ARG A 59 -32.22 0.34 -25.20
N LEU A 60 -32.88 -0.73 -24.77
CA LEU A 60 -32.18 -1.82 -24.04
C LEU A 60 -31.70 -2.89 -25.03
N CYS A 61 -30.51 -3.38 -24.82
CA CYS A 61 -30.00 -4.59 -25.45
C CYS A 61 -29.49 -5.55 -24.37
N ALA A 62 -29.70 -6.84 -24.59
CA ALA A 62 -29.31 -7.86 -23.63
C ALA A 62 -28.15 -8.73 -24.19
N SER A 63 -27.33 -9.20 -23.28
CA SER A 63 -26.31 -10.21 -23.54
C SER A 63 -26.47 -11.36 -22.55
N ASP A 64 -26.22 -12.58 -22.99
CA ASP A 64 -26.26 -13.77 -22.13
C ASP A 64 -24.99 -13.86 -21.23
N THR A 65 -23.98 -13.06 -21.52
CA THR A 65 -22.77 -12.91 -20.71
C THR A 65 -22.78 -11.54 -20.02
N ALA A 66 -22.48 -11.53 -18.74
CA ALA A 66 -22.46 -10.30 -17.91
C ALA A 66 -21.12 -9.54 -17.97
N SER A 67 -20.13 -10.00 -18.73
CA SER A 67 -18.84 -9.30 -18.85
C SER A 67 -18.99 -7.95 -19.54
N SER A 68 -18.18 -6.96 -19.11
CA SER A 68 -18.17 -5.63 -19.73
C SER A 68 -17.93 -5.70 -21.23
N ALA A 69 -17.00 -6.57 -21.68
CA ALA A 69 -16.71 -6.81 -23.08
C ALA A 69 -17.94 -7.24 -23.89
N ALA A 70 -18.68 -8.25 -23.41
CA ALA A 70 -19.86 -8.77 -24.09
C ALA A 70 -20.99 -7.74 -24.12
N LEU A 71 -21.17 -6.97 -23.04
CA LEU A 71 -22.17 -5.88 -22.96
C LEU A 71 -21.84 -4.74 -23.94
N CYS A 72 -20.57 -4.33 -24.02
CA CYS A 72 -20.12 -3.32 -24.98
C CYS A 72 -20.34 -3.77 -26.44
N ASN A 73 -19.97 -5.03 -26.76
CA ASN A 73 -20.19 -5.59 -28.10
C ASN A 73 -21.69 -5.70 -28.44
N ALA A 74 -22.53 -6.11 -27.48
CA ALA A 74 -23.98 -6.12 -27.69
C ALA A 74 -24.53 -4.72 -27.95
N GLY A 75 -24.03 -3.71 -27.25
CA GLY A 75 -24.36 -2.30 -27.47
C GLY A 75 -23.91 -1.82 -28.84
N GLU A 76 -22.72 -2.16 -29.29
CA GLU A 76 -22.22 -1.80 -30.63
C GLU A 76 -23.08 -2.40 -31.74
N ARG A 77 -23.43 -3.69 -31.62
CA ARG A 77 -24.34 -4.35 -32.61
C ARG A 77 -25.69 -3.64 -32.72
N ALA A 78 -26.15 -3.04 -31.63
CA ALA A 78 -27.39 -2.27 -31.61
C ALA A 78 -27.21 -0.82 -32.10
N ALA A 79 -25.98 -0.30 -32.13
CA ALA A 79 -25.66 1.10 -32.41
C ALA A 79 -25.78 1.45 -33.92
N LYS A 80 -26.07 2.73 -34.18
CA LYS A 80 -26.17 3.31 -35.54
C LYS A 80 -25.23 4.51 -35.74
N GLY A 81 -24.59 4.98 -34.68
CA GLY A 81 -23.70 6.15 -34.70
C GLY A 81 -22.37 5.83 -35.38
N GLN A 82 -21.75 6.88 -35.91
CA GLN A 82 -20.39 6.83 -36.46
C GLN A 82 -19.34 6.73 -35.33
N TYR A 83 -19.67 7.29 -34.18
CA TYR A 83 -18.85 7.24 -32.97
C TYR A 83 -19.60 6.45 -31.88
N LEU A 84 -18.83 5.69 -31.11
CA LEU A 84 -19.32 4.90 -29.98
C LEU A 84 -18.71 5.47 -28.70
N LEU A 85 -19.55 5.82 -27.73
CA LEU A 85 -19.10 6.15 -26.38
C LEU A 85 -19.55 5.05 -25.43
N PHE A 86 -18.63 4.22 -25.00
CA PHE A 86 -18.85 3.23 -23.95
C PHE A 86 -18.74 3.91 -22.59
N LEU A 87 -19.74 3.72 -21.73
CA LEU A 87 -19.77 4.25 -20.37
C LEU A 87 -20.13 3.15 -19.39
N GLU A 88 -19.46 3.11 -18.25
CA GLU A 88 -19.90 2.30 -17.10
C GLU A 88 -21.04 2.99 -16.35
N GLU A 89 -21.94 2.17 -15.75
CA GLU A 89 -22.95 2.71 -14.83
C GLU A 89 -22.24 3.42 -13.65
N GLY A 90 -22.61 4.66 -13.39
CA GLY A 90 -21.97 5.47 -12.36
C GLY A 90 -21.00 6.54 -12.88
N VAL A 91 -20.58 6.48 -14.13
CA VAL A 91 -19.86 7.60 -14.76
C VAL A 91 -20.81 8.73 -15.10
N ILE A 92 -20.53 9.91 -14.57
CA ILE A 92 -21.34 11.10 -14.80
C ILE A 92 -20.75 11.91 -15.96
N LEU A 93 -21.32 11.76 -17.13
CA LEU A 93 -20.90 12.48 -18.33
C LEU A 93 -21.34 13.95 -18.25
N THR A 94 -20.39 14.85 -18.42
CA THR A 94 -20.66 16.31 -18.48
C THR A 94 -20.67 16.81 -19.94
N GLU A 95 -21.32 17.97 -20.19
CA GLU A 95 -21.28 18.63 -21.50
C GLU A 95 -19.83 18.91 -21.92
N GLU A 96 -19.03 19.50 -21.02
CA GLU A 96 -17.61 19.79 -21.28
C GLU A 96 -16.82 18.51 -21.57
N GLY A 97 -17.10 17.44 -20.82
CA GLY A 97 -16.48 16.13 -20.99
C GLY A 97 -16.73 15.57 -22.39
N LEU A 98 -17.99 15.49 -22.78
CA LEU A 98 -18.36 14.98 -24.10
C LEU A 98 -17.80 15.85 -25.23
N ARG A 99 -17.88 17.17 -25.08
CA ARG A 99 -17.34 18.12 -26.08
C ARG A 99 -15.84 17.91 -26.28
N LYS A 100 -15.05 17.95 -25.21
CA LYS A 100 -13.59 17.78 -25.30
C LYS A 100 -13.18 16.41 -25.85
N MET A 101 -13.90 15.34 -25.47
CA MET A 101 -13.63 14.01 -26.03
C MET A 101 -13.91 13.96 -27.53
N LEU A 102 -15.05 14.53 -27.99
CA LEU A 102 -15.36 14.63 -29.42
C LEU A 102 -14.34 15.50 -30.16
N ASP A 103 -14.05 16.69 -29.65
CA ASP A 103 -13.06 17.61 -30.25
C ASP A 103 -11.68 16.91 -30.39
N THR A 104 -11.26 16.18 -29.38
CA THR A 104 -10.00 15.42 -29.40
C THR A 104 -10.04 14.30 -30.45
N LEU A 105 -11.12 13.51 -30.49
CA LEU A 105 -11.25 12.42 -31.47
C LEU A 105 -11.26 12.94 -32.92
N LEU A 106 -11.79 14.14 -33.13
CA LEU A 106 -11.95 14.74 -34.45
C LEU A 106 -10.71 15.49 -34.95
N LEU A 107 -9.66 15.64 -34.13
CA LEU A 107 -8.41 16.29 -34.53
C LEU A 107 -7.74 15.63 -35.73
N ASN A 108 -7.77 14.31 -35.79
CA ASN A 108 -7.15 13.51 -36.85
C ASN A 108 -7.89 12.16 -37.01
N ASP A 109 -8.01 11.67 -38.25
CA ASP A 109 -8.65 10.38 -38.54
C ASP A 109 -7.84 9.16 -38.07
N GLU A 110 -6.56 9.32 -37.81
CA GLU A 110 -5.70 8.29 -37.21
C GLU A 110 -5.96 8.07 -35.71
N ILE A 111 -6.65 9.00 -35.04
CA ILE A 111 -7.05 8.83 -33.63
C ILE A 111 -8.25 7.90 -33.60
N ALA A 112 -8.06 6.68 -33.10
CA ALA A 112 -9.14 5.69 -32.99
C ALA A 112 -9.99 5.87 -31.75
N ALA A 113 -9.36 6.22 -30.61
CA ALA A 113 -10.07 6.29 -29.34
C ALA A 113 -9.53 7.39 -28.42
N VAL A 114 -10.40 7.88 -27.53
CA VAL A 114 -10.10 8.88 -26.50
C VAL A 114 -10.73 8.49 -25.17
N GLY A 115 -10.02 8.75 -24.07
CA GLY A 115 -10.50 8.54 -22.72
C GLY A 115 -10.25 9.76 -21.82
N PRO A 116 -11.11 10.03 -20.84
CA PRO A 116 -10.96 11.09 -19.85
C PRO A 116 -10.13 10.62 -18.64
N PHE A 117 -9.95 11.50 -17.66
CA PHE A 117 -9.51 11.17 -16.32
C PHE A 117 -10.71 10.89 -15.40
N CYS A 118 -10.50 10.06 -14.35
CA CYS A 118 -11.56 9.63 -13.45
C CYS A 118 -11.02 9.37 -12.03
N ASN A 119 -11.89 9.39 -11.04
CA ASN A 119 -11.57 8.99 -9.65
C ASN A 119 -11.67 7.49 -9.40
N ARG A 120 -12.00 6.69 -10.42
CA ARG A 120 -12.09 5.23 -10.35
C ARG A 120 -11.50 4.60 -11.60
N THR A 121 -10.35 3.98 -11.46
CA THR A 121 -9.64 3.29 -12.54
C THR A 121 -8.86 2.09 -11.99
N ASN A 122 -8.46 1.17 -12.85
CA ASN A 122 -7.62 0.04 -12.49
C ASN A 122 -6.12 0.37 -12.53
N PHE A 123 -5.75 1.46 -13.19
CA PHE A 123 -4.37 1.92 -13.34
C PHE A 123 -4.28 3.43 -13.10
N ALA A 124 -3.12 3.89 -12.61
CA ALA A 124 -2.90 5.31 -12.34
C ALA A 124 -2.91 6.20 -13.60
N TRP A 125 -2.93 5.61 -14.77
CA TRP A 125 -2.84 6.27 -16.08
C TRP A 125 -3.89 7.34 -16.34
N GLN A 126 -5.13 7.08 -15.88
CA GLN A 126 -6.27 7.98 -16.01
C GLN A 126 -6.87 8.32 -14.64
N TYR A 127 -6.18 7.94 -13.56
CA TYR A 127 -6.66 8.13 -12.19
C TYR A 127 -6.39 9.53 -11.67
N ILE A 128 -7.37 10.09 -10.97
CA ILE A 128 -7.25 11.30 -10.15
C ILE A 128 -7.82 11.02 -8.77
N ASN A 129 -7.02 11.26 -7.75
CA ASN A 129 -7.47 11.15 -6.37
C ASN A 129 -8.33 12.36 -5.99
N ALA A 130 -9.61 12.31 -6.38
CA ALA A 130 -10.56 13.39 -6.16
C ALA A 130 -10.76 13.72 -4.67
N GLU A 131 -10.84 12.69 -3.82
CA GLU A 131 -11.04 12.88 -2.37
C GLU A 131 -9.89 13.68 -1.74
N ALA A 132 -8.65 13.31 -2.05
CA ALA A 132 -7.48 14.02 -1.53
C ALA A 132 -7.37 15.46 -2.04
N MET A 133 -7.85 15.73 -3.26
CA MET A 133 -7.88 17.07 -3.83
C MET A 133 -8.97 17.93 -3.18
N GLU A 134 -10.17 17.39 -3.02
CA GLU A 134 -11.30 18.07 -2.38
C GLU A 134 -11.00 18.40 -0.90
N GLU A 135 -10.29 17.53 -0.18
CA GLU A 135 -9.79 17.81 1.18
C GLU A 135 -8.81 18.99 1.23
N GLN A 136 -8.09 19.25 0.13
CA GLN A 136 -7.18 20.38 -0.01
C GLN A 136 -7.88 21.65 -0.55
N GLY A 137 -9.19 21.57 -0.79
CA GLY A 137 -9.97 22.66 -1.37
C GLY A 137 -9.80 22.82 -2.88
N GLU A 138 -9.24 21.82 -3.56
CA GLU A 138 -9.09 21.78 -5.01
C GLU A 138 -10.20 20.93 -5.63
N HIS A 139 -10.77 21.39 -6.76
CA HIS A 139 -11.74 20.59 -7.49
C HIS A 139 -11.05 19.82 -8.64
N PRO A 140 -11.23 18.49 -8.74
CA PRO A 140 -10.53 17.66 -9.74
C PRO A 140 -10.64 18.15 -11.18
N ALA A 141 -11.83 18.61 -11.59
CA ALA A 141 -12.04 19.14 -12.93
C ALA A 141 -11.26 20.44 -13.19
N ASP A 142 -11.14 21.31 -12.19
CA ASP A 142 -10.37 22.56 -12.30
C ASP A 142 -8.87 22.27 -12.37
N TRP A 143 -8.40 21.34 -11.57
CA TRP A 143 -7.00 20.90 -11.61
C TRP A 143 -6.63 20.33 -12.99
N VAL A 144 -7.44 19.42 -13.54
CA VAL A 144 -7.22 18.84 -14.87
C VAL A 144 -7.17 19.95 -15.93
N ARG A 145 -8.10 20.92 -15.86
CA ARG A 145 -8.19 22.03 -16.81
C ARG A 145 -6.97 22.97 -16.75
N THR A 146 -6.41 23.19 -15.56
CA THR A 146 -5.31 24.13 -15.35
C THR A 146 -3.94 23.47 -15.51
N THR A 147 -3.81 22.21 -15.19
CA THR A 147 -2.54 21.47 -15.16
C THR A 147 -2.23 20.80 -16.50
N LEU A 148 -3.25 20.26 -17.17
CA LEU A 148 -3.08 19.54 -18.43
C LEU A 148 -3.40 20.43 -19.62
N THR A 149 -2.36 20.82 -20.36
CA THR A 149 -2.44 21.81 -21.45
C THR A 149 -3.04 21.27 -22.76
N GLY A 150 -3.26 19.94 -22.88
CA GLY A 150 -3.81 19.34 -24.10
C GLY A 150 -4.00 17.84 -23.99
N ALA A 151 -4.55 17.24 -25.04
CA ALA A 151 -4.64 15.79 -25.13
C ALA A 151 -3.24 15.17 -25.30
N THR A 152 -3.01 14.03 -24.65
CA THR A 152 -1.72 13.35 -24.66
C THR A 152 -1.86 11.93 -25.19
N GLU A 153 -0.87 11.48 -25.97
CA GLU A 153 -0.80 10.09 -26.42
C GLU A 153 -0.86 9.14 -25.23
N SER A 154 -1.64 8.08 -25.37
CA SER A 154 -1.79 7.06 -24.35
C SER A 154 -1.28 5.71 -24.82
N LEU A 155 -0.81 4.92 -23.89
CA LEU A 155 -0.34 3.57 -24.17
C LEU A 155 -1.52 2.58 -24.19
N PHE A 156 -2.54 2.86 -23.42
CA PHE A 156 -3.85 2.22 -23.45
C PHE A 156 -4.91 3.17 -22.83
N LEU A 157 -6.17 2.84 -23.02
CA LEU A 157 -7.30 3.54 -22.41
C LEU A 157 -8.18 2.55 -21.66
N GLU A 158 -8.65 2.95 -20.47
CA GLU A 158 -9.57 2.14 -19.67
C GLU A 158 -11.03 2.34 -20.09
N GLY A 159 -11.82 1.27 -19.95
CA GLY A 159 -13.15 1.17 -20.51
C GLY A 159 -14.26 1.90 -19.76
N PHE A 160 -13.99 2.57 -18.61
CA PHE A 160 -15.01 3.27 -17.82
C PHE A 160 -15.73 4.37 -18.62
N ALA A 161 -15.00 5.07 -19.51
CA ALA A 161 -15.53 6.05 -20.45
C ALA A 161 -14.62 6.11 -21.70
N LEU A 162 -14.97 5.35 -22.72
CA LEU A 162 -14.18 5.19 -23.93
C LEU A 162 -14.96 5.66 -25.16
N LEU A 163 -14.52 6.79 -25.76
CA LEU A 163 -15.05 7.26 -27.04
C LEU A 163 -14.19 6.73 -28.17
N VAL A 164 -14.79 5.98 -29.11
CA VAL A 164 -14.05 5.31 -30.19
C VAL A 164 -14.72 5.53 -31.56
N ARG A 165 -13.92 5.62 -32.62
CA ARG A 165 -14.42 5.56 -34.00
C ARG A 165 -14.97 4.17 -34.27
N ARG A 166 -16.23 4.08 -34.69
CA ARG A 166 -16.86 2.78 -34.97
C ARG A 166 -16.12 1.99 -36.02
N SER A 167 -15.60 2.64 -37.07
CA SER A 167 -14.79 1.99 -38.10
C SER A 167 -13.52 1.35 -37.55
N ALA A 168 -12.80 2.04 -36.66
CA ALA A 168 -11.59 1.49 -36.02
C ALA A 168 -11.94 0.34 -35.04
N PHE A 169 -13.03 0.48 -34.28
CA PHE A 169 -13.53 -0.57 -33.40
C PHE A 169 -13.87 -1.85 -34.16
N GLN A 170 -14.56 -1.70 -35.30
CA GLN A 170 -14.92 -2.82 -36.18
C GLN A 170 -13.70 -3.43 -36.88
N ALA A 171 -12.73 -2.63 -37.28
CA ALA A 171 -11.50 -3.11 -37.91
C ALA A 171 -10.74 -4.09 -37.02
N VAL A 172 -10.77 -3.86 -35.68
CA VAL A 172 -10.14 -4.76 -34.70
C VAL A 172 -11.13 -5.75 -34.06
N GLN A 173 -12.34 -5.88 -34.62
CA GLN A 173 -13.39 -6.83 -34.22
C GLN A 173 -13.96 -6.61 -32.80
N GLY A 174 -13.93 -5.36 -32.30
CA GLY A 174 -14.50 -5.01 -31.00
C GLY A 174 -13.71 -5.51 -29.79
N PHE A 175 -14.40 -5.62 -28.66
CA PHE A 175 -13.80 -6.20 -27.46
C PHE A 175 -13.72 -7.73 -27.57
N ASP A 176 -12.66 -8.31 -27.01
CA ASP A 176 -12.56 -9.77 -26.92
C ASP A 176 -13.29 -10.26 -25.65
N GLU A 177 -14.31 -11.08 -25.87
CA GLU A 177 -15.18 -11.61 -24.81
C GLU A 177 -14.52 -12.72 -23.96
N ALA A 178 -13.31 -13.17 -24.33
CA ALA A 178 -12.49 -14.04 -23.47
C ALA A 178 -12.05 -13.35 -22.18
N PHE A 179 -12.03 -12.02 -22.16
CA PHE A 179 -11.81 -11.22 -20.94
C PHE A 179 -13.11 -11.07 -20.17
N THR A 180 -13.31 -11.92 -19.16
CA THR A 180 -14.58 -12.03 -18.45
C THR A 180 -14.73 -11.02 -17.31
N VAL A 181 -13.61 -10.61 -16.67
CA VAL A 181 -13.63 -9.73 -15.48
C VAL A 181 -13.11 -8.33 -15.82
N GLY A 182 -12.08 -8.22 -16.64
CA GLY A 182 -11.49 -6.94 -17.06
C GLY A 182 -10.32 -7.17 -17.99
N GLY A 183 -9.66 -6.10 -18.45
CA GLY A 183 -8.51 -6.15 -19.36
C GLY A 183 -8.86 -6.22 -20.85
N ALA A 184 -10.13 -6.33 -21.20
CA ALA A 184 -10.59 -6.26 -22.59
C ALA A 184 -10.32 -4.88 -23.24
N ASP A 185 -10.31 -3.85 -22.45
CA ASP A 185 -9.98 -2.46 -22.82
C ASP A 185 -8.49 -2.29 -23.12
N LEU A 186 -7.62 -2.97 -22.36
CA LEU A 186 -6.18 -3.01 -22.63
C LEU A 186 -5.93 -3.76 -23.95
N ASP A 187 -6.52 -4.95 -24.09
CA ASP A 187 -6.39 -5.74 -25.31
C ASP A 187 -6.91 -4.99 -26.55
N LEU A 188 -8.07 -4.32 -26.45
CA LEU A 188 -8.59 -3.46 -27.49
C LEU A 188 -7.59 -2.34 -27.84
N SER A 189 -7.04 -1.68 -26.83
CA SER A 189 -6.04 -0.63 -26.99
C SER A 189 -4.80 -1.13 -27.72
N PHE A 190 -4.31 -2.32 -27.36
CA PHE A 190 -3.14 -2.92 -28.01
C PHE A 190 -3.43 -3.32 -29.45
N ARG A 191 -4.62 -3.85 -29.76
CA ARG A 191 -5.01 -4.15 -31.14
C ARG A 191 -5.13 -2.88 -31.98
N LEU A 192 -5.71 -1.81 -31.46
CA LEU A 192 -5.77 -0.52 -32.15
C LEU A 192 -4.37 0.03 -32.43
N LYS A 193 -3.45 -0.02 -31.45
CA LYS A 193 -2.06 0.41 -31.66
C LYS A 193 -1.32 -0.49 -32.66
N TYR A 194 -1.56 -1.78 -32.64
CA TYR A 194 -0.99 -2.74 -33.60
C TYR A 194 -1.42 -2.43 -35.05
N GLU A 195 -2.66 -1.93 -35.24
CA GLU A 195 -3.17 -1.44 -36.51
C GLU A 195 -2.71 -0.02 -36.87
N GLY A 196 -1.85 0.60 -36.05
CA GLY A 196 -1.26 1.92 -36.31
C GLY A 196 -2.11 3.11 -35.86
N PHE A 197 -3.19 2.90 -35.13
CA PHE A 197 -4.02 3.97 -34.60
C PHE A 197 -3.40 4.65 -33.38
N HIS A 198 -3.80 5.92 -33.15
CA HIS A 198 -3.49 6.69 -31.95
C HIS A 198 -4.59 6.60 -30.91
N LEU A 199 -4.18 6.57 -29.65
CA LEU A 199 -5.04 6.62 -28.47
C LEU A 199 -4.68 7.86 -27.66
N LEU A 200 -5.65 8.72 -27.32
CA LEU A 200 -5.37 9.94 -26.59
C LEU A 200 -6.14 10.02 -25.26
N ARG A 201 -5.45 10.49 -24.22
CA ARG A 201 -6.11 10.97 -22.99
C ARG A 201 -6.51 12.41 -23.18
N THR A 202 -7.77 12.70 -22.98
CA THR A 202 -8.32 14.05 -23.07
C THR A 202 -8.24 14.73 -21.71
N PRO A 203 -7.82 16.02 -21.63
CA PRO A 203 -7.73 16.74 -20.36
C PRO A 203 -9.11 17.14 -19.83
N VAL A 204 -9.88 16.15 -19.41
CA VAL A 204 -11.19 16.31 -18.78
C VAL A 204 -11.37 15.24 -17.69
N TYR A 205 -11.99 15.64 -16.60
CA TYR A 205 -12.34 14.75 -15.50
C TYR A 205 -13.81 14.39 -15.55
N LEU A 206 -14.11 13.09 -15.44
CA LEU A 206 -15.47 12.57 -15.25
C LEU A 206 -15.55 11.84 -13.91
N ALA A 207 -16.48 12.24 -13.06
CA ALA A 207 -16.69 11.60 -11.79
C ALA A 207 -17.36 10.23 -11.94
N HIS A 208 -16.89 9.24 -11.18
CA HIS A 208 -17.57 7.95 -11.01
C HIS A 208 -18.16 7.88 -9.60
N ARG A 209 -19.46 7.54 -9.50
CA ARG A 209 -20.21 7.50 -8.24
C ARG A 209 -19.87 6.31 -7.35
N ALA A 210 -19.49 5.19 -7.93
CA ALA A 210 -19.03 4.05 -7.14
C ALA A 210 -17.59 4.27 -6.67
N ALA A 211 -17.29 3.92 -5.43
CA ALA A 211 -15.94 3.95 -4.90
C ALA A 211 -15.03 2.92 -5.60
N ASN A 212 -13.73 3.19 -5.63
CA ASN A 212 -12.75 2.18 -6.02
C ASN A 212 -12.85 0.98 -5.08
N SER A 213 -12.95 -0.23 -5.63
CA SER A 213 -12.78 -1.45 -4.85
C SER A 213 -11.41 -2.04 -5.15
N CYS A 214 -10.62 -2.30 -4.11
CA CYS A 214 -9.35 -3.03 -4.24
C CYS A 214 -9.56 -4.40 -4.90
N GLU A 215 -10.69 -5.04 -4.59
CA GLU A 215 -11.04 -6.36 -5.13
C GLU A 215 -11.11 -6.38 -6.66
N LEU A 216 -11.73 -5.37 -7.28
CA LEU A 216 -11.82 -5.30 -8.74
C LEU A 216 -10.44 -5.14 -9.39
N TYR A 217 -9.60 -4.29 -8.81
CA TYR A 217 -8.23 -4.09 -9.27
C TYR A 217 -7.41 -5.38 -9.23
N ASP A 218 -7.50 -6.11 -8.11
CA ASP A 218 -6.80 -7.38 -7.93
C ASP A 218 -7.31 -8.47 -8.89
N MET A 219 -8.63 -8.52 -9.10
CA MET A 219 -9.25 -9.45 -10.05
C MET A 219 -8.79 -9.16 -11.48
N VAL A 220 -8.79 -7.91 -11.93
CA VAL A 220 -8.32 -7.54 -13.29
C VAL A 220 -6.86 -7.95 -13.47
N ARG A 221 -5.99 -7.66 -12.52
CA ARG A 221 -4.58 -8.04 -12.60
C ARG A 221 -4.36 -9.56 -12.56
N THR A 222 -5.17 -10.28 -11.80
CA THR A 222 -5.02 -11.74 -11.67
C THR A 222 -5.59 -12.47 -12.88
N GLU A 223 -6.79 -12.12 -13.35
CA GLU A 223 -7.51 -12.88 -14.38
C GLU A 223 -7.15 -12.44 -15.80
N ALA A 224 -6.92 -11.15 -16.05
CA ALA A 224 -6.53 -10.67 -17.38
C ALA A 224 -5.05 -10.92 -17.71
N ARG A 225 -4.18 -11.01 -16.70
CA ARG A 225 -2.73 -11.17 -16.84
C ARG A 225 -2.32 -12.37 -17.73
N PRO A 226 -2.82 -13.60 -17.50
CA PRO A 226 -2.43 -14.75 -18.34
C PRO A 226 -2.73 -14.54 -19.82
N LEU A 227 -3.91 -14.00 -20.14
CA LEU A 227 -4.31 -13.73 -21.52
C LEU A 227 -3.46 -12.65 -22.20
N LEU A 228 -3.16 -11.57 -21.50
CA LEU A 228 -2.30 -10.49 -22.02
C LEU A 228 -0.86 -10.96 -22.19
N MET A 229 -0.35 -11.80 -21.27
CA MET A 229 0.95 -12.43 -21.39
C MET A 229 1.02 -13.38 -22.60
N GLU A 230 0.00 -14.23 -22.79
CA GLU A 230 -0.06 -15.16 -23.91
C GLU A 230 -0.13 -14.43 -25.26
N ARG A 231 -0.98 -13.42 -25.36
CA ARG A 231 -1.22 -12.71 -26.63
C ARG A 231 -0.11 -11.71 -26.97
N TRP A 232 0.25 -10.88 -26.03
CA TRP A 232 1.10 -9.71 -26.24
C TRP A 232 2.50 -9.84 -25.63
N GLY A 233 2.70 -10.80 -24.72
CA GLY A 233 3.91 -10.89 -23.90
C GLY A 233 4.03 -9.76 -22.87
N ILE A 234 2.93 -9.07 -22.58
CA ILE A 234 2.87 -7.92 -21.68
C ILE A 234 2.38 -8.37 -20.31
N ASP A 235 3.19 -8.13 -19.27
CA ASP A 235 2.87 -8.47 -17.91
C ASP A 235 2.29 -7.26 -17.16
N ILE A 236 0.96 -7.24 -17.02
CA ILE A 236 0.27 -6.20 -16.24
C ILE A 236 0.43 -6.35 -14.71
N GLY A 237 1.05 -7.43 -14.24
CA GLY A 237 1.47 -7.60 -12.84
C GLY A 237 2.71 -6.78 -12.47
N LEU A 238 3.39 -6.16 -13.44
CA LEU A 238 4.50 -5.26 -13.19
C LEU A 238 4.05 -3.99 -12.46
N PRO A 239 4.94 -3.36 -11.68
CA PRO A 239 4.75 -1.99 -11.22
C PRO A 239 4.41 -1.06 -12.38
N GLU A 240 3.53 -0.10 -12.14
CA GLU A 240 2.99 0.76 -13.19
C GLU A 240 4.08 1.55 -13.92
N THR A 241 5.09 2.04 -13.21
CA THR A 241 6.26 2.73 -13.79
C THR A 241 7.03 1.84 -14.77
N ILE A 242 7.22 0.56 -14.44
CA ILE A 242 7.88 -0.40 -15.34
C ILE A 242 6.97 -0.75 -16.51
N LEU A 243 5.67 -0.91 -16.26
CA LEU A 243 4.69 -1.16 -17.32
C LEU A 243 4.64 0.01 -18.32
N GLN A 244 4.65 1.25 -17.84
CA GLN A 244 4.73 2.45 -18.67
C GLN A 244 5.99 2.46 -19.53
N GLU A 245 7.14 2.24 -18.92
CA GLU A 245 8.41 2.19 -19.63
C GLU A 245 8.42 1.06 -20.69
N THR A 246 7.88 -0.12 -20.33
CA THR A 246 7.75 -1.26 -21.22
C THR A 246 6.89 -0.92 -22.44
N LEU A 247 5.67 -0.44 -22.20
CA LEU A 247 4.71 -0.13 -23.27
C LEU A 247 5.20 1.04 -24.14
N GLY A 248 5.88 2.04 -23.55
CA GLY A 248 6.45 3.17 -24.27
C GLY A 248 7.64 2.80 -25.17
N ARG A 249 8.32 1.68 -24.89
CA ARG A 249 9.44 1.19 -25.72
C ARG A 249 9.00 0.24 -26.83
N ILE A 250 7.76 -0.27 -26.78
CA ILE A 250 7.27 -1.18 -27.82
C ILE A 250 7.11 -0.43 -29.14
N VAL A 251 7.73 -0.94 -30.18
CA VAL A 251 7.46 -0.53 -31.55
C VAL A 251 6.21 -1.26 -32.01
N TRP A 252 5.07 -0.58 -31.95
CA TRP A 252 3.78 -1.12 -32.38
C TRP A 252 3.76 -1.22 -33.89
N THR A 253 3.99 -2.43 -34.40
CA THR A 253 4.00 -2.79 -35.81
C THR A 253 3.18 -4.06 -36.00
N HIS A 254 2.86 -4.39 -37.25
CA HIS A 254 2.23 -5.70 -37.59
C HIS A 254 3.16 -6.91 -37.32
N ASN A 255 4.10 -6.79 -36.38
CA ASN A 255 5.05 -7.85 -36.01
C ASN A 255 4.90 -8.23 -34.53
N LEU A 256 3.98 -9.10 -34.23
CA LEU A 256 3.69 -9.61 -32.89
C LEU A 256 4.91 -10.26 -32.19
N PRO A 257 5.80 -11.05 -32.88
CA PRO A 257 7.02 -11.55 -32.27
C PRO A 257 7.95 -10.44 -31.76
N LEU A 258 8.05 -9.32 -32.47
CA LEU A 258 8.86 -8.17 -32.05
C LEU A 258 8.26 -7.49 -30.80
N ILE A 259 6.94 -7.31 -30.74
CA ILE A 259 6.24 -6.79 -29.57
C ILE A 259 6.55 -7.65 -28.34
N ARG A 260 6.38 -8.96 -28.47
CA ARG A 260 6.66 -9.93 -27.38
C ARG A 260 8.12 -9.93 -26.94
N ALA A 261 9.06 -9.82 -27.87
CA ALA A 261 10.48 -9.76 -27.56
C ALA A 261 10.84 -8.48 -26.80
N THR A 262 10.30 -7.33 -27.21
CA THR A 262 10.51 -6.05 -26.55
C THR A 262 9.93 -6.04 -25.13
N ALA A 263 8.72 -6.57 -24.95
CA ALA A 263 8.09 -6.72 -23.64
C ALA A 263 8.93 -7.62 -22.71
N ARG A 264 9.42 -8.77 -23.20
CA ARG A 264 10.32 -9.65 -22.43
C ARG A 264 11.59 -8.95 -21.95
N THR A 265 12.20 -8.13 -22.79
CA THR A 265 13.43 -7.40 -22.42
C THR A 265 13.19 -6.43 -21.26
N ALA A 266 12.01 -5.82 -21.20
CA ALA A 266 11.65 -4.94 -20.10
C ALA A 266 11.35 -5.71 -18.79
N LEU A 267 10.73 -6.89 -18.87
CA LEU A 267 10.51 -7.80 -17.73
C LEU A 267 11.81 -8.13 -16.96
N CYS A 268 12.91 -8.32 -17.69
CA CYS A 268 14.21 -8.65 -17.08
C CYS A 268 14.81 -7.53 -16.22
N LYS A 269 14.22 -6.35 -16.20
CA LYS A 269 14.69 -5.17 -15.44
C LYS A 269 13.92 -4.91 -14.16
N ALA A 270 12.90 -5.70 -13.85
CA ALA A 270 12.16 -5.56 -12.61
C ALA A 270 13.09 -5.85 -11.42
N PRO A 271 13.18 -4.94 -10.41
CA PRO A 271 14.01 -5.17 -9.22
C PRO A 271 13.63 -6.47 -8.50
N LEU A 272 14.61 -7.22 -8.02
CA LEU A 272 14.35 -8.43 -7.23
C LEU A 272 13.87 -8.04 -5.83
N VAL A 273 12.84 -8.73 -5.34
CA VAL A 273 12.33 -8.60 -3.96
C VAL A 273 12.56 -9.92 -3.23
N SER A 274 13.24 -9.87 -2.08
CA SER A 274 13.38 -11.03 -1.18
C SER A 274 12.26 -10.98 -0.13
N ILE A 275 11.38 -11.97 -0.14
CA ILE A 275 10.38 -12.18 0.92
C ILE A 275 10.99 -13.18 1.90
N MET A 276 11.16 -12.74 3.15
CA MET A 276 11.88 -13.45 4.21
C MET A 276 10.90 -13.96 5.26
N ILE A 277 10.77 -15.27 5.40
CA ILE A 277 9.82 -15.93 6.31
C ILE A 277 10.57 -16.73 7.37
N PRO A 278 10.75 -16.20 8.58
CA PRO A 278 11.18 -17.00 9.72
C PRO A 278 10.00 -17.82 10.24
N THR A 279 10.20 -19.10 10.59
CA THR A 279 9.12 -19.94 11.14
C THR A 279 9.60 -20.81 12.29
N TYR A 280 8.68 -21.05 13.24
CA TYR A 280 8.91 -21.89 14.42
C TYR A 280 7.65 -22.57 14.89
N ASN A 281 7.54 -23.90 14.74
CA ASN A 281 6.48 -24.75 15.28
C ASN A 281 5.03 -24.37 14.90
N ARG A 282 4.81 -23.69 13.74
CA ARG A 282 3.49 -23.22 13.30
C ARG A 282 3.16 -23.63 11.86
N PRO A 283 3.25 -24.92 11.49
CA PRO A 283 3.14 -25.34 10.07
C PRO A 283 1.83 -24.95 9.39
N SER A 284 0.71 -24.83 10.11
CA SER A 284 -0.58 -24.43 9.53
C SER A 284 -0.62 -22.98 9.12
N TYR A 285 -0.24 -22.06 9.99
CA TYR A 285 -0.16 -20.62 9.66
C TYR A 285 0.93 -20.36 8.62
N PHE A 286 2.08 -21.01 8.80
CA PHE A 286 3.19 -20.89 7.86
C PHE A 286 2.80 -21.27 6.43
N ARG A 287 1.93 -22.29 6.24
CA ARG A 287 1.42 -22.63 4.90
C ARG A 287 0.69 -21.46 4.26
N GLU A 288 -0.26 -20.86 4.98
CA GLU A 288 -1.03 -19.71 4.49
C GLU A 288 -0.11 -18.52 4.14
N THR A 289 0.86 -18.25 5.03
CA THR A 289 1.89 -17.22 4.81
C THR A 289 2.71 -17.48 3.56
N LEU A 290 3.25 -18.69 3.38
CA LEU A 290 4.04 -19.08 2.22
C LEU A 290 3.24 -18.98 0.91
N GLU A 291 1.99 -19.47 0.91
CA GLU A 291 1.10 -19.39 -0.24
C GLU A 291 0.79 -17.93 -0.60
N SER A 292 0.60 -17.05 0.39
CA SER A 292 0.41 -15.62 0.17
C SER A 292 1.64 -14.94 -0.45
N ALA A 293 2.84 -15.34 -0.03
CA ALA A 293 4.10 -14.84 -0.58
C ALA A 293 4.31 -15.32 -2.03
N LEU A 294 3.94 -16.56 -2.34
CA LEU A 294 4.06 -17.13 -3.68
C LEU A 294 2.99 -16.63 -4.66
N SER A 295 1.85 -16.15 -4.16
CA SER A 295 0.75 -15.62 -4.96
C SER A 295 0.87 -14.11 -5.28
N GLN A 296 2.00 -13.47 -4.93
CA GLN A 296 2.20 -12.07 -5.27
C GLN A 296 2.15 -11.85 -6.78
N THR A 297 1.45 -10.80 -7.20
CA THR A 297 1.37 -10.41 -8.62
C THR A 297 2.69 -9.88 -9.18
N TYR A 298 3.61 -9.47 -8.32
CA TYR A 298 4.94 -9.04 -8.69
C TYR A 298 5.79 -10.23 -9.19
N PRO A 299 6.35 -10.17 -10.42
CA PRO A 299 6.93 -11.35 -11.05
C PRO A 299 8.32 -11.72 -10.53
N ASN A 300 9.11 -10.76 -10.05
CA ASN A 300 10.51 -10.98 -9.68
C ASN A 300 10.71 -11.04 -8.16
N VAL A 301 10.26 -12.15 -7.58
CA VAL A 301 10.39 -12.44 -6.15
C VAL A 301 11.22 -13.68 -5.90
N GLU A 302 11.98 -13.69 -4.83
CA GLU A 302 12.48 -14.89 -4.16
C GLU A 302 11.84 -14.99 -2.77
N VAL A 303 11.54 -16.19 -2.34
CA VAL A 303 10.97 -16.48 -1.01
C VAL A 303 11.97 -17.33 -0.24
N ILE A 304 12.47 -16.77 0.85
CA ILE A 304 13.47 -17.42 1.70
C ILE A 304 12.81 -17.81 3.01
N VAL A 305 12.89 -19.07 3.37
CA VAL A 305 12.35 -19.62 4.61
C VAL A 305 13.48 -20.09 5.50
N CYS A 306 13.54 -19.59 6.74
CA CYS A 306 14.42 -20.10 7.79
C CYS A 306 13.58 -20.72 8.90
N ASP A 307 13.77 -22.00 9.12
CA ASP A 307 12.97 -22.82 10.03
C ASP A 307 13.82 -23.39 11.16
N ASN A 308 13.56 -22.97 12.40
CA ASN A 308 14.17 -23.54 13.61
C ASN A 308 13.15 -24.34 14.46
N SER A 309 12.09 -24.87 13.85
CA SER A 309 11.11 -25.72 14.53
C SER A 309 11.78 -26.92 15.19
N THR A 310 11.22 -27.38 16.28
CA THR A 310 11.70 -28.54 17.05
C THR A 310 11.28 -29.88 16.47
N ASP A 311 10.27 -29.87 15.59
CA ASP A 311 9.78 -31.06 14.87
C ASP A 311 9.88 -30.90 13.35
N ASP A 312 9.56 -31.94 12.59
CA ASP A 312 9.77 -32.00 11.14
C ASP A 312 8.52 -31.62 10.32
N ARG A 313 7.40 -31.23 10.95
CA ARG A 313 6.12 -30.94 10.25
C ARG A 313 6.25 -29.79 9.24
N THR A 314 7.05 -28.76 9.54
CA THR A 314 7.32 -27.66 8.60
C THR A 314 8.17 -28.15 7.44
N GLU A 315 9.20 -28.97 7.70
CA GLU A 315 10.06 -29.55 6.65
C GLU A 315 9.27 -30.49 5.72
N GLU A 316 8.38 -31.31 6.27
CA GLU A 316 7.47 -32.18 5.50
C GLU A 316 6.54 -31.35 4.60
N LEU A 317 5.99 -30.24 5.11
CA LEU A 317 5.17 -29.32 4.33
C LEU A 317 5.96 -28.70 3.18
N MET A 318 7.22 -28.33 3.40
CA MET A 318 8.09 -27.72 2.40
C MET A 318 8.38 -28.62 1.20
N GLN A 319 8.24 -29.94 1.33
CA GLN A 319 8.44 -30.88 0.22
C GLN A 319 7.55 -30.57 -0.99
N ALA A 320 6.33 -30.06 -0.77
CA ALA A 320 5.42 -29.67 -1.83
C ALA A 320 5.91 -28.46 -2.67
N TYR A 321 6.83 -27.67 -2.13
CA TYR A 321 7.33 -26.42 -2.74
C TYR A 321 8.77 -26.53 -3.27
N TRP A 322 9.44 -27.67 -3.16
CA TRP A 322 10.83 -27.86 -3.61
C TRP A 322 11.04 -27.68 -5.11
N ALA A 323 9.98 -27.84 -5.90
CA ALA A 323 10.04 -27.61 -7.35
C ALA A 323 9.90 -26.12 -7.73
N ASP A 324 9.45 -25.24 -6.84
CA ASP A 324 9.33 -23.82 -7.13
C ASP A 324 10.70 -23.15 -7.02
N VAL A 325 11.23 -22.72 -8.14
CA VAL A 325 12.57 -22.11 -8.25
C VAL A 325 12.70 -20.79 -7.48
N ARG A 326 11.59 -20.18 -7.08
CA ARG A 326 11.58 -18.97 -6.26
C ARG A 326 11.82 -19.24 -4.78
N VAL A 327 11.65 -20.50 -4.34
CA VAL A 327 11.67 -20.89 -2.92
C VAL A 327 13.04 -21.38 -2.52
N ARG A 328 13.56 -20.83 -1.42
CA ARG A 328 14.78 -21.27 -0.76
C ARG A 328 14.47 -21.61 0.68
N TYR A 329 14.56 -22.88 1.05
CA TYR A 329 14.33 -23.36 2.41
C TYR A 329 15.64 -23.70 3.13
N VAL A 330 15.77 -23.22 4.35
CA VAL A 330 16.91 -23.49 5.24
C VAL A 330 16.41 -24.02 6.57
N ARG A 331 16.70 -25.29 6.83
CA ARG A 331 16.43 -25.91 8.13
C ARG A 331 17.53 -25.52 9.10
N ASN A 332 17.24 -24.63 10.07
CA ASN A 332 18.18 -24.09 11.03
C ASN A 332 18.07 -24.78 12.39
N ARG A 333 18.44 -26.08 12.45
CA ARG A 333 18.29 -26.92 13.67
C ARG A 333 19.19 -26.46 14.82
N GLU A 334 20.24 -25.70 14.55
CA GLU A 334 21.17 -25.21 15.56
C GLU A 334 20.69 -23.92 16.24
N ALA A 335 19.81 -23.16 15.59
CA ALA A 335 19.25 -21.94 16.15
C ALA A 335 18.33 -22.25 17.33
N LYS A 336 18.71 -21.73 18.51
CA LYS A 336 17.95 -21.88 19.76
C LYS A 336 17.09 -20.68 20.09
N THR A 337 17.40 -19.55 19.44
CA THR A 337 16.70 -18.28 19.64
C THR A 337 16.09 -17.80 18.34
N LYS A 338 15.18 -16.85 18.47
CA LYS A 338 14.55 -16.16 17.35
C LYS A 338 15.60 -15.43 16.49
N GLU A 339 16.53 -14.77 17.17
CA GLU A 339 17.61 -14.00 16.55
C GLU A 339 18.52 -14.89 15.69
N GLU A 340 18.93 -16.04 16.20
CA GLU A 340 19.75 -17.01 15.49
C GLU A 340 19.03 -17.53 14.22
N ASN A 341 17.69 -17.57 14.23
CA ASN A 341 16.90 -17.96 13.06
C ASN A 341 16.78 -16.82 12.03
N PHE A 342 16.92 -15.56 12.45
CA PHE A 342 16.91 -14.41 11.54
C PHE A 342 18.27 -14.13 10.87
N MET A 343 19.38 -14.47 11.53
CA MET A 343 20.73 -14.15 11.02
C MET A 343 21.03 -14.65 9.60
N PRO A 344 20.60 -15.85 9.17
CA PRO A 344 20.88 -16.33 7.82
C PRO A 344 20.33 -15.45 6.70
N PHE A 345 19.24 -14.74 6.92
CA PHE A 345 18.63 -13.87 5.89
C PHE A 345 19.60 -12.77 5.42
N GLU A 346 20.52 -12.31 6.27
CA GLU A 346 21.52 -11.28 5.91
C GLU A 346 22.37 -11.68 4.70
N HIS A 347 22.65 -12.97 4.56
CA HIS A 347 23.49 -13.51 3.48
C HIS A 347 22.66 -14.18 2.37
N LEU A 348 21.45 -14.60 2.69
CA LEU A 348 20.60 -15.33 1.75
C LEU A 348 19.79 -14.40 0.84
N ALA A 349 19.31 -13.27 1.37
CA ALA A 349 18.50 -12.32 0.65
C ALA A 349 19.33 -11.54 -0.39
N GLN A 350 18.96 -11.67 -1.67
CA GLN A 350 19.66 -11.03 -2.79
C GLN A 350 18.89 -9.85 -3.38
N GLY A 351 17.61 -9.68 -2.99
CA GLY A 351 16.73 -8.63 -3.49
C GLY A 351 17.26 -7.22 -3.28
N GLU A 352 16.92 -6.33 -4.19
CA GLU A 352 17.11 -4.89 -4.03
C GLU A 352 16.19 -4.36 -2.93
N TYR A 353 15.00 -4.94 -2.81
CA TYR A 353 14.03 -4.69 -1.76
C TYR A 353 13.86 -5.91 -0.88
N LEU A 354 13.63 -5.66 0.41
CA LEU A 354 13.47 -6.69 1.43
C LEU A 354 12.10 -6.57 2.09
N GLN A 355 11.40 -7.68 2.18
CA GLN A 355 10.10 -7.84 2.83
C GLN A 355 10.16 -8.93 3.88
N TRP A 356 10.02 -8.59 5.14
CA TRP A 356 9.73 -9.57 6.17
C TRP A 356 8.29 -10.07 6.04
N CYS A 357 8.06 -11.34 6.31
CA CYS A 357 6.73 -11.90 6.44
C CYS A 357 6.75 -12.88 7.62
N MET A 358 6.11 -12.51 8.72
CA MET A 358 6.02 -13.40 9.89
C MET A 358 5.15 -14.62 9.54
N ASP A 359 5.45 -15.75 10.15
CA ASP A 359 4.87 -17.06 9.79
C ASP A 359 3.38 -17.23 10.12
N ASP A 360 2.74 -16.18 10.63
CA ASP A 360 1.31 -16.12 10.97
C ASP A 360 0.56 -15.00 10.21
N ASP A 361 1.27 -14.15 9.44
CA ASP A 361 0.71 -13.05 8.68
C ASP A 361 0.45 -13.41 7.21
N ILE A 362 -0.35 -12.59 6.52
CA ILE A 362 -0.69 -12.78 5.11
C ILE A 362 -0.36 -11.52 4.32
N LEU A 363 0.31 -11.67 3.18
CA LEU A 363 0.53 -10.60 2.21
C LEU A 363 -0.62 -10.60 1.20
N LEU A 364 -1.27 -9.46 0.96
CA LEU A 364 -2.27 -9.36 -0.10
C LEU A 364 -1.61 -9.40 -1.49
N PRO A 365 -2.28 -9.94 -2.53
CA PRO A 365 -1.66 -10.30 -3.80
C PRO A 365 -0.90 -9.17 -4.51
N ASP A 366 -1.37 -7.93 -4.42
CA ASP A 366 -0.78 -6.77 -5.09
C ASP A 366 0.24 -5.99 -4.23
N LYS A 367 0.48 -6.43 -2.99
CA LYS A 367 1.34 -5.70 -2.04
C LYS A 367 2.70 -5.36 -2.61
N ILE A 368 3.43 -6.36 -3.09
CA ILE A 368 4.80 -6.15 -3.57
C ILE A 368 4.80 -5.26 -4.83
N THR A 369 3.85 -5.48 -5.75
CA THR A 369 3.72 -4.66 -6.97
C THR A 369 3.56 -3.18 -6.63
N LEU A 370 2.62 -2.83 -5.75
CA LEU A 370 2.34 -1.45 -5.37
C LEU A 370 3.48 -0.81 -4.58
N MET A 371 4.09 -1.57 -3.68
CA MET A 371 5.18 -1.03 -2.86
C MET A 371 6.47 -0.82 -3.66
N VAL A 372 6.78 -1.68 -4.63
CA VAL A 372 7.91 -1.45 -5.56
C VAL A 372 7.62 -0.27 -6.47
N ASP A 373 6.38 -0.14 -6.98
CA ASP A 373 5.98 1.01 -7.80
C ASP A 373 6.14 2.33 -7.03
N ALA A 374 5.75 2.34 -5.75
CA ALA A 374 5.97 3.49 -4.88
C ALA A 374 7.45 3.84 -4.74
N PHE A 375 8.35 2.88 -4.57
CA PHE A 375 9.79 3.13 -4.53
C PHE A 375 10.37 3.67 -5.84
N LEU A 376 9.82 3.25 -6.97
CA LEU A 376 10.26 3.71 -8.29
C LEU A 376 9.74 5.12 -8.58
N SER A 377 8.56 5.46 -8.08
CA SER A 377 7.94 6.78 -8.22
C SER A 377 8.51 7.80 -7.23
N GLU A 378 8.93 7.36 -6.04
CA GLU A 378 9.42 8.21 -4.95
C GLU A 378 10.87 7.82 -4.59
N PRO A 379 11.88 8.33 -5.30
CA PRO A 379 13.28 7.94 -5.11
C PRO A 379 13.84 8.26 -3.72
N THR A 380 13.27 9.24 -3.01
CA THR A 380 13.66 9.64 -1.65
C THR A 380 13.15 8.69 -0.57
N ALA A 381 12.17 7.83 -0.89
CA ALA A 381 11.63 6.86 0.05
C ALA A 381 12.69 5.80 0.43
N THR A 382 12.78 5.50 1.71
CA THR A 382 13.62 4.43 2.27
C THR A 382 12.81 3.24 2.76
N LEU A 383 11.53 3.49 3.08
CA LEU A 383 10.55 2.45 3.39
C LEU A 383 9.19 2.76 2.77
N VAL A 384 8.43 1.70 2.51
CA VAL A 384 7.04 1.76 2.09
C VAL A 384 6.22 0.86 3.01
N THR A 385 5.13 1.39 3.54
CA THR A 385 4.24 0.65 4.44
C THR A 385 2.78 0.83 4.09
N SER A 386 1.91 0.11 4.77
CA SER A 386 0.45 0.21 4.63
C SER A 386 -0.26 0.07 5.96
N VAL A 387 -1.52 0.51 6.00
CA VAL A 387 -2.45 0.09 7.05
C VAL A 387 -2.52 -1.43 7.07
N ARG A 388 -2.74 -2.04 8.22
CA ARG A 388 -2.88 -3.50 8.39
C ARG A 388 -4.34 -3.88 8.52
N GLY A 389 -4.77 -4.89 7.76
CA GLY A 389 -5.97 -5.63 8.11
C GLY A 389 -5.67 -6.53 9.32
N VAL A 390 -6.68 -6.85 10.10
CA VAL A 390 -6.56 -7.73 11.27
C VAL A 390 -7.44 -8.94 11.05
N ILE A 391 -6.88 -10.14 11.23
CA ILE A 391 -7.60 -11.42 11.19
C ILE A 391 -7.45 -12.18 12.53
N ASP A 392 -8.40 -13.04 12.84
CA ASP A 392 -8.28 -13.95 13.98
C ASP A 392 -7.47 -15.22 13.64
N GLY A 393 -7.37 -16.15 14.61
CA GLY A 393 -6.68 -17.43 14.43
C GLY A 393 -7.26 -18.30 13.32
N GLU A 394 -8.54 -18.16 13.00
CA GLU A 394 -9.24 -18.87 11.92
C GLU A 394 -9.23 -18.12 10.59
N GLY A 395 -8.55 -16.97 10.50
CA GLY A 395 -8.44 -16.17 9.27
C GLY A 395 -9.65 -15.25 9.00
N ARG A 396 -10.59 -15.10 9.94
CA ARG A 396 -11.75 -14.22 9.78
C ARG A 396 -11.33 -12.76 9.97
N TYR A 397 -11.75 -11.89 9.05
CA TYR A 397 -11.43 -10.47 9.10
C TYR A 397 -12.12 -9.76 10.28
N LEU A 398 -11.34 -9.10 11.13
CA LEU A 398 -11.82 -8.37 12.32
C LEU A 398 -11.89 -6.85 12.10
N GLY A 399 -11.32 -6.34 11.01
CA GLY A 399 -11.21 -4.91 10.72
C GLY A 399 -9.79 -4.49 10.36
N GLN A 400 -9.53 -3.20 10.34
CA GLN A 400 -8.20 -2.68 10.08
C GLN A 400 -7.66 -1.89 11.27
N TRP A 401 -6.36 -1.89 11.44
CA TRP A 401 -5.69 -1.05 12.42
C TRP A 401 -5.70 0.38 11.88
N GLN A 402 -6.36 1.28 12.58
CA GLN A 402 -6.43 2.66 12.16
C GLN A 402 -5.07 3.34 12.33
N ALA A 403 -4.59 3.94 11.24
CA ALA A 403 -3.46 4.84 11.31
C ALA A 403 -3.88 6.17 11.99
N PRO A 404 -2.93 6.91 12.58
CA PRO A 404 -3.20 8.27 13.04
C PRO A 404 -3.81 9.14 11.91
N PRO A 405 -4.60 10.17 12.24
CA PRO A 405 -5.33 11.00 11.27
C PRO A 405 -4.47 11.58 10.14
N ILE A 406 -3.20 11.87 10.40
CA ILE A 406 -2.25 12.40 9.41
C ILE A 406 -1.99 11.42 8.24
N TYR A 407 -2.25 10.13 8.43
CA TYR A 407 -2.07 9.06 7.44
C TYR A 407 -3.40 8.53 6.89
N GLY A 408 -4.48 9.25 7.06
CA GLY A 408 -5.79 8.90 6.50
C GLY A 408 -5.84 8.86 4.97
N ARG A 409 -4.74 9.26 4.30
CA ARG A 409 -4.55 9.20 2.85
C ARG A 409 -3.23 8.51 2.50
N SER A 410 -3.19 7.88 1.33
CA SER A 410 -1.94 7.37 0.77
C SER A 410 -1.05 8.52 0.31
N GLY A 411 0.27 8.40 0.48
CA GLY A 411 1.21 9.43 0.02
C GLY A 411 2.62 9.21 0.50
N CYS A 412 3.53 10.07 0.03
CA CYS A 412 4.89 10.18 0.49
C CYS A 412 4.96 11.23 1.60
N PHE A 413 5.58 10.88 2.72
CA PHE A 413 5.70 11.72 3.91
C PHE A 413 7.17 11.85 4.29
N ALA A 414 7.58 13.07 4.64
CA ALA A 414 8.95 13.33 5.07
C ALA A 414 9.33 12.46 6.28
N GLY A 415 10.49 11.78 6.20
CA GLY A 415 10.97 10.87 7.25
C GLY A 415 11.06 11.55 8.61
N ALA A 416 11.48 12.83 8.64
CA ALA A 416 11.53 13.63 9.87
C ALA A 416 10.14 13.78 10.54
N VAL A 417 9.08 13.96 9.75
CA VAL A 417 7.70 14.10 10.26
C VAL A 417 7.19 12.75 10.78
N VAL A 418 7.45 11.67 10.04
CA VAL A 418 7.02 10.32 10.43
C VAL A 418 7.77 9.85 11.67
N GLY A 419 9.10 10.04 11.73
CA GLY A 419 9.92 9.72 12.89
C GLY A 419 9.52 10.50 14.15
N HIS A 420 9.32 11.81 14.01
CA HIS A 420 8.79 12.64 15.10
C HIS A 420 7.44 12.12 15.60
N SER A 421 6.51 11.83 14.69
CA SER A 421 5.18 11.32 15.04
C SER A 421 5.25 9.95 15.74
N THR A 422 6.15 9.07 15.30
CA THR A 422 6.40 7.76 15.92
C THR A 422 6.84 7.90 17.37
N LEU A 423 7.85 8.73 17.63
CA LEU A 423 8.35 8.95 18.98
C LEU A 423 7.33 9.66 19.87
N ARG A 424 6.65 10.69 19.34
CA ARG A 424 5.64 11.47 20.07
C ARG A 424 4.45 10.62 20.53
N ASN A 425 4.00 9.69 19.71
CA ASN A 425 2.85 8.87 20.05
C ASN A 425 3.24 7.53 20.69
N MET A 426 4.53 7.21 20.78
CA MET A 426 5.05 5.96 21.34
C MET A 426 4.33 4.75 20.73
N ALA A 427 4.12 4.80 19.44
CA ALA A 427 3.32 3.81 18.72
C ALA A 427 3.98 3.41 17.40
N ASN A 428 4.13 2.11 17.18
CA ASN A 428 4.58 1.58 15.90
C ASN A 428 3.41 1.55 14.90
N PHE A 429 3.02 2.71 14.38
CA PHE A 429 2.01 2.79 13.33
C PHE A 429 2.55 2.51 11.93
N LEU A 430 3.88 2.47 11.76
CA LEU A 430 4.51 1.97 10.52
C LEU A 430 4.23 0.49 10.30
N GLY A 431 4.13 -0.24 11.40
CA GLY A 431 3.67 -1.61 11.40
C GLY A 431 4.72 -2.63 11.76
N GLU A 432 4.23 -3.82 12.02
CA GLU A 432 5.01 -5.01 12.21
C GLU A 432 5.85 -5.31 10.95
N PRO A 433 6.90 -6.15 11.04
CA PRO A 433 7.78 -6.42 9.90
C PRO A 433 7.05 -6.85 8.61
N SER A 434 5.93 -7.55 8.72
CA SER A 434 5.12 -7.95 7.56
C SER A 434 4.44 -6.78 6.83
N ALA A 435 4.30 -5.62 7.46
CA ALA A 435 3.68 -4.46 6.84
C ALA A 435 4.63 -3.68 5.92
N VAL A 436 5.95 -3.73 6.17
CA VAL A 436 6.94 -2.80 5.62
C VAL A 436 7.82 -3.47 4.56
N LEU A 437 7.90 -2.87 3.38
CA LEU A 437 8.92 -3.12 2.37
C LEU A 437 10.00 -2.03 2.50
N PHE A 438 11.27 -2.41 2.44
CA PHE A 438 12.37 -1.46 2.54
C PHE A 438 13.50 -1.78 1.57
N ARG A 439 14.32 -0.77 1.26
CA ARG A 439 15.40 -0.88 0.29
C ARG A 439 16.66 -1.38 0.98
N ARG A 440 17.25 -2.50 0.49
CA ARG A 440 18.42 -3.15 1.12
C ARG A 440 19.61 -2.20 1.29
N ARG A 441 19.90 -1.34 0.32
CA ARG A 441 21.04 -0.41 0.40
C ARG A 441 20.90 0.67 1.49
N ASP A 442 19.67 0.95 1.93
CA ASP A 442 19.38 1.98 2.94
C ASP A 442 19.39 1.40 4.36
N LEU A 443 19.41 0.06 4.49
CA LEU A 443 19.46 -0.61 5.77
C LEU A 443 20.78 -0.32 6.50
N VAL A 444 20.69 0.13 7.75
CA VAL A 444 21.86 0.36 8.63
C VAL A 444 22.15 -0.90 9.40
N HIS A 445 21.14 -1.38 10.10
CA HIS A 445 21.22 -2.59 10.89
C HIS A 445 19.99 -3.47 10.58
N HIS A 446 20.20 -4.77 10.52
CA HIS A 446 19.08 -5.70 10.51
C HIS A 446 18.34 -5.67 11.86
N TYR A 447 17.05 -5.93 11.82
CA TYR A 447 16.16 -5.77 12.96
C TYR A 447 16.59 -6.58 14.20
N TRP A 448 17.21 -7.76 14.06
CA TRP A 448 17.79 -8.50 15.21
C TRP A 448 18.99 -7.81 15.85
N ARG A 449 19.69 -6.91 15.15
CA ARG A 449 20.79 -6.13 15.74
C ARG A 449 20.31 -5.05 16.71
N ALA A 450 19.06 -4.57 16.57
CA ALA A 450 18.46 -3.72 17.60
C ALA A 450 18.35 -4.47 18.93
N GLN A 451 18.14 -5.78 18.89
CA GLN A 451 18.08 -6.62 20.09
C GLN A 451 19.43 -6.70 20.80
N THR A 452 20.56 -6.75 20.08
CA THR A 452 21.90 -6.69 20.69
C THR A 452 22.19 -5.34 21.37
N ARG A 453 21.43 -4.30 21.01
CA ARG A 453 21.42 -2.98 21.67
C ARG A 453 20.40 -2.91 22.81
N GLY A 454 19.76 -4.01 23.15
CA GLY A 454 18.77 -4.13 24.22
C GLY A 454 17.35 -3.67 23.86
N TYR A 455 17.00 -3.55 22.57
CA TYR A 455 15.63 -3.33 22.11
C TYR A 455 15.03 -4.67 21.66
N LEU A 456 14.34 -5.35 22.57
CA LEU A 456 13.81 -6.70 22.35
C LEU A 456 12.39 -6.68 21.80
N THR A 457 11.57 -5.73 22.27
CA THR A 457 10.14 -5.68 21.98
C THR A 457 9.75 -4.69 20.89
N ILE A 458 10.58 -3.65 20.66
CA ILE A 458 10.36 -2.60 19.65
C ILE A 458 11.47 -2.56 18.60
N SER A 459 12.17 -3.66 18.40
CA SER A 459 13.33 -3.77 17.50
C SER A 459 13.01 -3.43 16.03
N ASP A 460 11.80 -3.72 15.58
CA ASP A 460 11.28 -3.32 14.28
C ASP A 460 11.13 -1.80 14.18
N CYS A 461 10.55 -1.17 15.19
CA CYS A 461 10.39 0.29 15.24
C CYS A 461 11.74 1.02 15.23
N VAL A 462 12.74 0.50 15.93
CA VAL A 462 14.12 1.04 15.89
C VAL A 462 14.67 1.01 14.46
N MET A 463 14.52 -0.12 13.76
CA MET A 463 14.96 -0.25 12.37
C MET A 463 14.22 0.72 11.44
N TRP A 464 12.91 0.92 11.63
CA TRP A 464 12.13 1.89 10.85
C TRP A 464 12.60 3.31 11.07
N LEU A 465 12.88 3.70 12.30
CA LEU A 465 13.42 5.02 12.60
C LEU A 465 14.80 5.25 11.97
N GLU A 466 15.70 4.26 11.99
CA GLU A 466 16.99 4.34 11.30
C GLU A 466 16.85 4.53 9.78
N LEU A 467 15.85 3.94 9.15
CA LEU A 467 15.53 4.17 7.73
C LEU A 467 14.98 5.59 7.50
N LEU A 468 14.11 6.08 8.40
CA LEU A 468 13.52 7.43 8.33
C LEU A 468 14.55 8.55 8.55
N GLU A 469 15.68 8.27 9.19
CA GLU A 469 16.80 9.20 9.26
C GLU A 469 17.44 9.46 7.89
N LYS A 470 17.28 8.52 6.95
CA LYS A 470 17.91 8.57 5.62
C LYS A 470 16.99 9.06 4.52
N GLY A 471 15.69 9.00 4.71
CA GLY A 471 14.74 9.40 3.69
C GLY A 471 13.29 9.32 4.12
N ASP A 472 12.41 9.34 3.14
CA ASP A 472 10.98 9.48 3.32
C ASP A 472 10.27 8.12 3.45
N ALA A 473 9.01 8.16 3.89
CA ALA A 473 8.13 7.01 3.95
C ALA A 473 6.95 7.16 2.98
N VAL A 474 6.69 6.13 2.18
CA VAL A 474 5.40 6.03 1.49
C VAL A 474 4.46 5.19 2.34
N ILE A 475 3.25 5.70 2.58
CA ILE A 475 2.24 5.04 3.41
C ILE A 475 0.96 4.86 2.59
N PHE A 476 0.51 3.62 2.45
CA PHE A 476 -0.79 3.31 1.84
C PHE A 476 -1.89 3.31 2.91
N ALA A 477 -2.95 4.09 2.68
CA ALA A 477 -4.10 4.19 3.58
C ALA A 477 -5.08 2.98 3.47
N ARG A 478 -4.73 1.97 2.70
CA ARG A 478 -5.46 0.70 2.58
C ARG A 478 -4.60 -0.47 3.06
N PRO A 479 -5.19 -1.57 3.54
CA PRO A 479 -4.45 -2.77 3.89
C PRO A 479 -3.76 -3.39 2.68
N LEU A 480 -2.48 -3.78 2.83
CA LEU A 480 -1.71 -4.60 1.90
C LEU A 480 -1.16 -5.86 2.58
N SER A 481 -1.38 -5.99 3.89
CA SER A 481 -1.10 -7.20 4.66
C SER A 481 -2.16 -7.40 5.73
N LEU A 482 -2.31 -8.65 6.19
CA LEU A 482 -3.21 -9.04 7.27
C LEU A 482 -2.38 -9.52 8.44
N TYR A 483 -2.53 -8.85 9.57
CA TYR A 483 -1.94 -9.20 10.84
C TYR A 483 -2.86 -10.19 11.56
N ARG A 484 -2.33 -11.36 11.93
CA ARG A 484 -3.12 -12.39 12.61
C ARG A 484 -3.05 -12.23 14.12
N ARG A 485 -4.21 -12.29 14.79
CA ARG A 485 -4.35 -12.30 16.24
C ARG A 485 -4.70 -13.70 16.73
N HIS A 486 -3.86 -14.26 17.60
CA HIS A 486 -4.09 -15.56 18.25
C HIS A 486 -3.43 -15.62 19.63
N GLU A 487 -3.84 -16.58 20.48
CA GLU A 487 -3.40 -16.70 21.88
C GLU A 487 -1.88 -16.92 22.07
N GLY A 488 -1.19 -17.43 21.05
CA GLY A 488 0.25 -17.72 21.10
C GLY A 488 1.17 -16.51 20.79
N GLN A 489 0.64 -15.29 20.68
CA GLN A 489 1.44 -14.11 20.36
C GLN A 489 2.18 -13.53 21.56
N GLU A 490 3.43 -13.11 21.34
CA GLU A 490 4.27 -12.50 22.37
C GLU A 490 3.79 -11.09 22.78
N GLY A 491 3.24 -10.32 21.86
CA GLY A 491 2.92 -8.90 22.04
C GLY A 491 1.83 -8.56 23.06
N VAL A 492 1.09 -9.56 23.55
CA VAL A 492 0.01 -9.35 24.56
C VAL A 492 0.43 -9.71 25.99
N ARG A 493 1.65 -10.22 26.20
CA ARG A 493 2.13 -10.65 27.51
C ARG A 493 2.50 -9.46 28.38
N ALA A 494 2.22 -9.53 29.68
CA ALA A 494 2.55 -8.48 30.63
C ALA A 494 4.04 -8.10 30.63
N ASP A 495 4.93 -9.10 30.60
CA ASP A 495 6.38 -8.88 30.54
C ASP A 495 6.77 -8.07 29.30
N THR A 496 6.21 -8.42 28.13
CA THR A 496 6.47 -7.71 26.86
C THR A 496 6.01 -6.26 26.92
N LEU A 497 4.83 -6.01 27.48
CA LEU A 497 4.28 -4.65 27.58
C LEU A 497 5.09 -3.76 28.54
N VAL A 498 5.50 -4.30 29.70
CA VAL A 498 6.34 -3.57 30.66
C VAL A 498 7.72 -3.30 30.09
N LEU A 499 8.35 -4.28 29.44
CA LEU A 499 9.66 -4.12 28.80
C LEU A 499 9.60 -3.12 27.66
N SER A 500 8.58 -3.20 26.80
CA SER A 500 8.33 -2.26 25.71
C SER A 500 8.28 -0.81 26.23
N ARG A 501 7.68 -0.58 27.40
CA ARG A 501 7.60 0.75 27.98
C ARG A 501 8.97 1.28 28.39
N ILE A 502 9.83 0.44 28.95
CA ILE A 502 11.23 0.80 29.30
C ILE A 502 12.00 1.12 28.02
N GLU A 503 11.86 0.29 27.00
CA GLU A 503 12.54 0.47 25.71
C GLU A 503 12.11 1.76 25.00
N TRP A 504 10.81 2.11 25.01
CA TRP A 504 10.32 3.38 24.49
C TRP A 504 10.93 4.60 25.19
N ARG A 505 11.05 4.56 26.51
CA ARG A 505 11.70 5.66 27.26
C ARG A 505 13.14 5.85 26.80
N ARG A 506 13.90 4.77 26.71
CA ARG A 506 15.29 4.78 26.26
C ARG A 506 15.40 5.24 24.80
N LEU A 507 14.54 4.79 23.91
CA LEU A 507 14.55 5.20 22.50
C LEU A 507 14.27 6.69 22.34
N ILE A 508 13.29 7.22 23.05
CA ILE A 508 12.96 8.66 23.04
C ILE A 508 14.15 9.47 23.55
N GLU A 509 14.81 9.04 24.64
CA GLU A 509 15.98 9.69 25.20
C GLU A 509 17.17 9.65 24.22
N GLU A 510 17.42 8.52 23.55
CA GLU A 510 18.46 8.38 22.52
C GLU A 510 18.25 9.41 21.40
N TYR A 511 17.06 9.48 20.84
CA TYR A 511 16.74 10.42 19.75
C TYR A 511 16.76 11.89 20.21
N TRP A 512 16.33 12.16 21.41
CA TRP A 512 16.46 13.50 22.02
C TRP A 512 17.92 13.94 22.17
N ARG A 513 18.80 13.10 22.68
CA ARG A 513 20.23 13.40 22.81
C ARG A 513 20.88 13.66 21.46
N ARG A 514 20.50 12.92 20.45
CA ARG A 514 20.99 13.06 19.06
C ARG A 514 20.37 14.26 18.33
N ARG A 515 19.35 14.90 18.88
CA ARG A 515 18.56 15.96 18.23
C ARG A 515 18.00 15.54 16.87
N VAL A 516 17.60 14.28 16.75
CA VAL A 516 16.99 13.69 15.56
C VAL A 516 15.52 13.41 15.88
N PHE A 517 14.60 13.86 15.04
CA PHE A 517 13.14 13.79 15.19
C PHE A 517 12.58 14.56 16.38
N LEU A 518 13.28 14.64 17.52
CA LEU A 518 12.94 15.43 18.70
C LEU A 518 14.02 16.51 18.88
N THR A 519 13.75 17.72 18.42
CA THR A 519 14.72 18.84 18.43
C THR A 519 14.44 19.85 19.55
N GLU A 520 13.17 20.01 19.91
CA GLU A 520 12.71 20.97 20.91
C GLU A 520 12.52 20.32 22.29
N GLU A 521 13.01 20.98 23.34
CA GLU A 521 12.89 20.47 24.71
C GLU A 521 11.43 20.35 25.16
N THR A 522 10.57 21.24 24.70
CA THR A 522 9.13 21.21 24.97
C THR A 522 8.47 19.96 24.42
N ASP A 523 8.87 19.51 23.21
CA ASP A 523 8.38 18.28 22.61
C ASP A 523 8.82 17.06 23.41
N TYR A 524 10.11 16.98 23.74
CA TYR A 524 10.65 15.89 24.57
C TYR A 524 9.91 15.77 25.91
N ARG A 525 9.70 16.88 26.61
CA ARG A 525 8.95 16.91 27.88
C ARG A 525 7.53 16.44 27.71
N THR A 526 6.84 16.96 26.68
CA THR A 526 5.46 16.56 26.40
C THR A 526 5.36 15.06 26.19
N VAL A 527 6.29 14.46 25.43
CA VAL A 527 6.31 13.01 25.17
C VAL A 527 6.53 12.23 26.45
N MET A 528 7.50 12.64 27.28
CA MET A 528 7.82 11.96 28.53
C MET A 528 6.69 12.10 29.58
N ASP A 529 6.03 13.25 29.65
CA ASP A 529 4.87 13.46 30.53
C ASP A 529 3.67 12.60 30.09
N LEU A 530 3.41 12.50 28.78
CA LEU A 530 2.37 11.63 28.24
C LEU A 530 2.66 10.16 28.55
N LEU A 531 3.93 9.76 28.43
CA LEU A 531 4.37 8.41 28.74
C LEU A 531 4.13 8.07 30.20
N LEU A 532 4.61 8.91 31.11
CA LEU A 532 4.42 8.73 32.56
C LEU A 532 2.94 8.77 32.96
N GLY A 533 2.17 9.68 32.34
CA GLY A 533 0.73 9.79 32.59
C GLY A 533 -0.04 8.53 32.19
N SER A 534 0.29 7.96 31.03
CA SER A 534 -0.34 6.73 30.53
C SER A 534 0.07 5.47 31.31
N ASP A 535 1.23 5.48 31.93
CA ASP A 535 1.74 4.31 32.66
C ASP A 535 0.85 3.90 33.83
N ARG A 536 0.25 4.87 34.51
CA ARG A 536 -0.66 4.60 35.64
C ARG A 536 -1.84 3.71 35.25
N GLU A 537 -2.37 3.89 34.05
CA GLU A 537 -3.53 3.13 33.58
C GLU A 537 -3.13 1.85 32.84
N MET A 538 -2.03 1.90 32.10
CA MET A 538 -1.67 0.83 31.16
C MET A 538 -0.63 -0.16 31.71
N ILE A 539 0.33 0.30 32.50
CA ILE A 539 1.50 -0.49 32.91
C ILE A 539 1.46 -0.87 34.39
N GLU A 540 1.14 0.07 35.30
CA GLU A 540 1.14 -0.21 36.73
C GLU A 540 0.25 -1.42 37.12
N PRO A 541 -0.94 -1.64 36.53
CA PRO A 541 -1.73 -2.84 36.82
C PRO A 541 -1.07 -4.15 36.43
N LEU A 542 -0.12 -4.13 35.48
CA LEU A 542 0.59 -5.32 35.00
C LEU A 542 1.78 -5.67 35.90
N LEU A 543 2.28 -4.75 36.73
CA LEU A 543 3.47 -4.98 37.56
C LEU A 543 3.34 -6.11 38.57
N ALA A 544 2.11 -6.47 38.94
CA ALA A 544 1.86 -7.64 39.78
C ALA A 544 2.03 -8.99 39.06
N GLN A 545 2.04 -8.98 37.73
CA GLN A 545 2.07 -10.16 36.86
C GLN A 545 3.47 -10.46 36.29
N VAL A 546 4.41 -9.53 36.44
CA VAL A 546 5.79 -9.65 35.90
C VAL A 546 6.78 -10.10 36.98
N SER A 547 7.96 -10.51 36.55
CA SER A 547 9.03 -10.91 37.46
C SER A 547 9.44 -9.77 38.41
N PRO A 548 9.91 -10.08 39.65
CA PRO A 548 10.39 -9.05 40.58
C PRO A 548 11.59 -8.26 40.04
N GLU A 549 12.36 -8.83 39.14
CA GLU A 549 13.49 -8.16 38.48
C GLU A 549 12.99 -7.12 37.46
N LEU A 550 12.12 -7.51 36.54
CA LEU A 550 11.54 -6.58 35.55
C LEU A 550 10.76 -5.46 36.22
N ARG A 551 10.01 -5.79 37.28
CA ARG A 551 9.32 -4.77 38.09
C ARG A 551 10.29 -3.75 38.68
N ARG A 552 11.39 -4.20 39.29
CA ARG A 552 12.44 -3.30 39.84
C ARG A 552 13.06 -2.42 38.74
N THR A 553 13.38 -3.01 37.61
CA THR A 553 13.90 -2.27 36.44
C THR A 553 12.95 -1.15 36.00
N TYR A 554 11.66 -1.44 35.89
CA TYR A 554 10.64 -0.46 35.54
C TYR A 554 10.53 0.66 36.60
N GLU A 555 10.44 0.30 37.89
CA GLU A 555 10.34 1.27 39.00
C GLU A 555 11.57 2.18 39.06
N THR A 556 12.77 1.64 38.82
CA THR A 556 14.02 2.40 38.76
C THR A 556 14.03 3.35 37.56
N SER A 557 13.71 2.87 36.38
CA SER A 557 13.60 3.67 35.16
C SER A 557 12.60 4.84 35.34
N THR A 558 11.45 4.58 35.95
CA THR A 558 10.44 5.61 36.24
C THR A 558 10.96 6.67 37.22
N SER A 559 11.65 6.26 38.27
CA SER A 559 12.23 7.17 39.28
C SER A 559 13.31 8.05 38.68
N LEU A 560 14.21 7.47 37.86
CA LEU A 560 15.27 8.22 37.16
C LEU A 560 14.65 9.25 36.19
N LEU A 561 13.64 8.87 35.42
CA LEU A 561 12.97 9.77 34.50
C LEU A 561 12.32 10.96 35.22
N HIS A 562 11.64 10.74 36.35
CA HIS A 562 11.09 11.83 37.17
C HIS A 562 12.17 12.79 37.64
N ILE A 563 13.30 12.29 38.15
CA ILE A 563 14.42 13.09 38.59
C ILE A 563 14.97 13.96 37.45
N VAL A 564 15.18 13.36 36.27
CA VAL A 564 15.66 14.06 35.06
C VAL A 564 14.71 15.18 34.65
N LEU A 565 13.41 14.90 34.57
CA LEU A 565 12.41 15.91 34.17
C LEU A 565 12.31 17.07 35.15
N MET A 566 12.31 16.79 36.46
CA MET A 566 12.23 17.83 37.49
C MET A 566 13.46 18.77 37.48
N ASN A 567 14.65 18.20 37.35
CA ASN A 567 15.89 19.02 37.40
C ASN A 567 16.15 19.80 36.10
N ARG A 568 15.68 19.33 34.96
CA ARG A 568 15.72 20.10 33.71
C ARG A 568 14.79 21.32 33.74
N VAL A 569 13.68 21.26 34.48
CA VAL A 569 12.79 22.44 34.72
C VAL A 569 13.55 23.55 35.48
N GLU A 570 14.44 23.18 36.36
CA GLU A 570 15.19 24.13 37.19
C GLU A 570 16.49 24.64 36.53
N GLY A 571 16.86 24.13 35.34
CA GLY A 571 18.08 24.52 34.60
C GLY A 571 19.38 24.07 35.26
N CYS A 572 19.35 23.05 36.11
CA CYS A 572 20.50 22.53 36.83
C CYS A 572 21.37 21.59 35.98
N ALA A 573 22.69 21.81 35.95
CA ALA A 573 23.66 20.92 35.36
C ALA A 573 24.00 19.71 36.28
N SER A 574 23.68 19.79 37.57
CA SER A 574 23.90 18.72 38.55
C SER A 574 22.68 18.60 39.47
N ILE A 575 22.49 17.41 40.01
CA ILE A 575 21.38 17.08 40.91
C ILE A 575 21.93 16.91 42.32
N ARG A 576 21.27 17.51 43.32
CA ARG A 576 21.56 17.20 44.73
C ARG A 576 21.10 15.80 45.05
N LEU A 577 21.90 15.08 45.82
CA LEU A 577 21.59 13.74 46.29
C LEU A 577 20.47 13.83 47.35
N ASP A 578 19.25 14.07 46.92
CA ASP A 578 18.07 14.11 47.80
C ASP A 578 17.66 12.68 48.25
N ALA A 579 16.61 12.62 49.08
CA ALA A 579 16.19 11.34 49.66
C ALA A 579 15.79 10.27 48.61
N PRO A 580 15.10 10.57 47.48
CA PRO A 580 14.83 9.60 46.43
C PRO A 580 16.10 9.07 45.76
N LEU A 581 17.04 9.94 45.43
CA LEU A 581 18.29 9.55 44.77
C LEU A 581 19.19 8.73 45.71
N LYS A 582 19.29 9.16 47.02
CA LYS A 582 20.00 8.39 48.05
C LYS A 582 19.43 6.99 48.20
N LEU A 583 18.11 6.84 48.17
CA LEU A 583 17.44 5.54 48.30
C LEU A 583 17.77 4.62 47.11
N LEU A 584 17.89 5.13 45.88
CA LEU A 584 18.27 4.38 44.71
C LEU A 584 19.73 3.90 44.79
N VAL A 585 20.62 4.78 45.29
CA VAL A 585 22.03 4.42 45.56
C VAL A 585 22.17 3.39 46.68
N GLU A 586 21.47 3.57 47.79
CA GLU A 586 21.47 2.65 48.93
C GLU A 586 20.94 1.25 48.56
N ARG A 587 20.01 1.20 47.61
CA ARG A 587 19.49 -0.05 47.06
C ARG A 587 20.38 -0.65 45.98
N GLY A 588 21.52 -0.02 45.66
CA GLY A 588 22.43 -0.50 44.60
C GLY A 588 21.86 -0.43 43.18
N LEU A 589 20.83 0.39 42.97
CA LEU A 589 20.16 0.55 41.69
C LEU A 589 20.86 1.58 40.78
N ILE A 590 21.64 2.49 41.38
CA ILE A 590 22.56 3.41 40.69
C ILE A 590 23.92 3.47 41.40
N SER A 591 24.98 3.69 40.61
CA SER A 591 26.35 3.82 41.12
C SER A 591 26.75 5.30 41.23
N LEU A 592 27.46 5.67 42.28
CA LEU A 592 27.94 7.03 42.51
C LEU A 592 29.33 7.33 41.94
N SER A 593 29.74 6.67 40.85
CA SER A 593 31.06 6.82 40.26
C SER A 593 31.41 8.23 39.75
N GLY A 594 30.45 9.14 39.69
CA GLY A 594 30.60 10.53 39.21
C GLY A 594 30.30 11.62 40.25
N CYS A 595 30.22 11.30 41.55
CA CYS A 595 29.92 12.30 42.59
C CYS A 595 31.05 13.29 42.82
N THR A 596 30.78 14.59 42.65
CA THR A 596 31.66 15.68 43.10
C THR A 596 31.16 16.29 44.40
N GLN A 597 32.04 16.61 45.34
CA GLN A 597 31.70 17.38 46.53
C GLN A 597 32.08 18.86 46.29
N GLU A 598 31.09 19.68 45.92
CA GLU A 598 31.26 21.13 46.00
C GLU A 598 30.26 21.66 47.03
N GLY A 599 30.85 22.24 48.12
CA GLY A 599 30.06 23.01 49.11
C GLY A 599 29.26 22.21 50.14
N GLY A 600 29.61 20.95 50.45
CA GLY A 600 29.08 20.20 51.59
C GLY A 600 27.98 19.17 51.31
N ASP A 601 27.24 19.29 50.24
CA ASP A 601 26.29 18.25 49.79
C ASP A 601 26.80 17.52 48.56
N PRO A 602 26.74 16.19 48.51
CA PRO A 602 27.14 15.43 47.33
C PRO A 602 26.19 15.71 46.15
N GLN A 603 26.78 16.04 45.00
CA GLN A 603 26.07 16.29 43.76
C GLN A 603 26.51 15.27 42.69
N ILE A 604 25.58 14.87 41.84
CA ILE A 604 25.85 14.01 40.68
C ILE A 604 25.52 14.77 39.39
N ALA A 605 26.36 14.67 38.39
CA ALA A 605 26.06 15.29 37.10
C ALA A 605 24.80 14.67 36.48
N LEU A 606 23.96 15.51 35.86
CA LEU A 606 22.73 15.05 35.22
C LEU A 606 23.04 14.04 34.11
N SER A 607 24.18 14.22 33.39
CA SER A 607 24.67 13.26 32.38
C SER A 607 24.90 11.87 32.97
N ASP A 608 25.47 11.78 34.18
CA ASP A 608 25.80 10.47 34.79
C ASP A 608 24.56 9.72 35.25
N VAL A 609 23.49 10.45 35.65
CA VAL A 609 22.18 9.84 35.96
C VAL A 609 21.51 9.30 34.68
N MET A 610 21.66 10.04 33.58
CA MET A 610 21.09 9.64 32.28
C MET A 610 21.83 8.42 31.70
N ASP A 611 23.17 8.38 31.81
CA ASP A 611 23.95 7.24 31.34
C ASP A 611 23.63 5.94 32.11
N GLN A 612 23.23 6.06 33.38
CA GLN A 612 22.75 4.93 34.17
C GLN A 612 21.33 4.48 33.80
N HIS A 613 20.48 5.41 33.33
CA HIS A 613 19.17 5.07 32.76
C HIS A 613 19.32 4.20 31.51
N ASP A 614 20.36 4.44 30.69
CA ASP A 614 20.64 3.67 29.48
C ASP A 614 21.27 2.28 29.77
N SER A 615 21.81 2.09 30.95
CA SER A 615 22.41 0.80 31.37
C SER A 615 21.44 -0.12 32.10
N ILE A 616 20.22 0.35 32.39
CA ILE A 616 19.13 -0.40 32.98
C ILE A 616 18.20 -0.93 31.91
#